data_8cff72f1f0a7698972f9a31922bb46e2
#
_entry.id   8cff72f1f0a7698972f9a31922bb46e2
#
_cell.length_a   1.000
_cell.length_b   1.000
_cell.length_c   1.000
_cell.angle_alpha   90.00
_cell.angle_beta   90.00
_cell.angle_gamma   90.00
#
_symmetry.space_group_name_H-M   'P 1'
#
loop_
_entity.id
_entity.type
_entity.pdbx_description
1 polymer ?
#
loop_
_entity_poly.entity_id
_entity_poly.type
_entity_poly.pdbx_seq_one_letter_code
_entity_poly.pdbx_strand_id
1 'polypeptide(L)'
;MLRHLYIKNFTLIDQLDIDFHTGFSVITGETGAGKSIILGAIGLLLGNRADSKQIKRGEKKCTIEAHFDLSHYNFESFFISHDIDFDPEDTIIRRELTAAGKSRAFINDTPVSLQDMRTLGEQLIDIHSQHQNLLLQKDDFQLNVVDIIAQDDKVRNDYKISYQLYKTAEQRLEDLKSQLARSQENEEFMRFQFGELDGANLVEGKQEMLEQESETLSHSEEIKSAFYETDRLLSSDDVGIIYQLGQSIDYLSNVSNVYPKAQEIVQRISCAHIELKDIAADISNEVENIDFDPSRLDDINQQLDQLNTLEQKFHVSTEKELIEIRDSLASQLKSIDNSDEELESLEQDVKEKQIACEQQAKKLTALRQKAAKAIEKEMAERLVPLGIPNVRFEVSLSAKPLSADGADKVQFLFSANTSTALEPVAQVASGGEIARVMLSLKAMISGAVQLPTIIFDEIDTGVSGKIAQKMALIMQEMGNHNRQVISITHLPQIAALGSSHYKVEKKETSEGTNSNMRELTGEERVTEIAQMLSGADVSDAALQNARELLNLSVKK
;
A
#
# COMPACT_ATOMS: atom_id res chain seq x y z
N MET A 1 -30.26 12.50 -1.82
CA MET A 1 -31.28 12.03 -2.76
C MET A 1 -31.17 12.83 -4.05
N LEU A 2 -31.34 12.20 -5.20
CA LEU A 2 -31.34 12.89 -6.50
C LEU A 2 -32.55 13.84 -6.58
N ARG A 3 -32.31 15.14 -6.70
CA ARG A 3 -33.33 16.18 -6.79
C ARG A 3 -33.60 16.60 -8.21
N HIS A 4 -32.55 16.76 -9.00
CA HIS A 4 -32.63 17.31 -10.33
C HIS A 4 -31.64 16.63 -11.26
N LEU A 5 -32.03 16.39 -12.53
CA LEU A 5 -31.18 15.82 -13.55
C LEU A 5 -31.27 16.64 -14.83
N TYR A 6 -30.12 17.18 -15.23
CA TYR A 6 -29.96 17.89 -16.49
C TYR A 6 -29.08 17.13 -17.44
N ILE A 7 -29.56 16.90 -18.66
CA ILE A 7 -28.81 16.21 -19.73
C ILE A 7 -28.89 17.05 -20.97
N LYS A 8 -27.76 17.33 -21.63
CA LYS A 8 -27.70 18.05 -22.89
C LYS A 8 -26.81 17.34 -23.89
N ASN A 9 -27.34 17.15 -25.12
CA ASN A 9 -26.65 16.57 -26.28
C ASN A 9 -26.07 15.15 -25.99
N PHE A 10 -26.89 14.29 -25.39
CA PHE A 10 -26.51 12.92 -25.07
C PHE A 10 -27.32 11.92 -25.88
N THR A 11 -26.67 11.16 -26.73
CA THR A 11 -27.29 10.16 -27.64
C THR A 11 -28.52 10.69 -28.38
N LEU A 12 -29.73 10.29 -27.97
CA LEU A 12 -31.01 10.75 -28.53
C LEU A 12 -31.68 11.88 -27.71
N ILE A 13 -31.01 12.40 -26.68
CA ILE A 13 -31.50 13.48 -25.83
C ILE A 13 -30.85 14.79 -26.29
N ASP A 14 -31.67 15.75 -26.75
CA ASP A 14 -31.25 17.12 -27.02
C ASP A 14 -31.03 17.86 -25.70
N GLN A 15 -32.10 17.96 -24.95
CA GLN A 15 -32.11 18.54 -23.62
C GLN A 15 -33.19 17.84 -22.80
N LEU A 16 -32.80 17.41 -21.61
CA LEU A 16 -33.66 16.92 -20.56
C LEU A 16 -33.38 17.74 -19.31
N ASP A 17 -34.42 18.17 -18.66
CA ASP A 17 -34.41 19.00 -17.47
C ASP A 17 -35.58 18.53 -16.60
N ILE A 18 -35.29 17.79 -15.51
CA ILE A 18 -36.33 17.10 -14.76
C ILE A 18 -36.03 17.03 -13.27
N ASP A 19 -37.07 17.30 -12.48
CA ASP A 19 -37.04 17.16 -11.03
C ASP A 19 -37.51 15.77 -10.60
N PHE A 20 -36.84 15.22 -9.59
CA PHE A 20 -37.23 13.98 -8.94
C PHE A 20 -37.71 14.23 -7.51
N HIS A 21 -38.70 13.47 -7.09
CA HIS A 21 -39.28 13.55 -5.76
C HIS A 21 -38.74 12.44 -4.85
N THR A 22 -38.88 12.63 -3.56
CA THR A 22 -38.58 11.64 -2.54
C THR A 22 -39.56 10.48 -2.57
N GLY A 23 -39.21 9.35 -1.98
CA GLY A 23 -40.07 8.18 -1.91
C GLY A 23 -39.91 7.27 -3.13
N PHE A 24 -41.02 6.64 -3.56
CA PHE A 24 -41.01 5.66 -4.64
C PHE A 24 -41.49 6.28 -5.95
N SER A 25 -40.58 6.46 -6.88
CA SER A 25 -40.85 6.98 -8.24
C SER A 25 -40.77 5.86 -9.26
N VAL A 26 -41.59 5.98 -10.32
CA VAL A 26 -41.58 5.02 -11.44
C VAL A 26 -41.32 5.73 -12.75
N ILE A 27 -40.59 5.05 -13.64
CA ILE A 27 -40.31 5.50 -15.00
C ILE A 27 -40.88 4.45 -15.96
N THR A 28 -41.84 4.86 -16.80
CA THR A 28 -42.42 4.04 -17.87
C THR A 28 -42.04 4.57 -19.24
N GLY A 29 -42.41 3.88 -20.30
CA GLY A 29 -42.19 4.27 -21.68
C GLY A 29 -41.88 3.07 -22.57
N GLU A 30 -41.85 3.28 -23.88
CA GLU A 30 -41.57 2.24 -24.86
C GLU A 30 -40.21 1.60 -24.66
N THR A 31 -40.15 0.28 -24.90
CA THR A 31 -38.89 -0.49 -24.81
C THR A 31 -37.91 -0.05 -25.89
N GLY A 32 -36.63 0.05 -25.54
CA GLY A 32 -35.52 -0.04 -26.49
C GLY A 32 -34.64 1.17 -26.69
N ALA A 33 -34.89 2.40 -26.18
CA ALA A 33 -33.88 3.43 -26.33
C ALA A 33 -33.88 4.56 -25.29
N GLY A 34 -35.05 5.01 -24.81
CA GLY A 34 -35.09 6.20 -23.94
C GLY A 34 -34.67 5.91 -22.49
N LYS A 35 -35.15 4.81 -21.91
CA LYS A 35 -34.88 4.45 -20.50
C LYS A 35 -33.42 4.12 -20.25
N SER A 36 -32.81 3.29 -21.08
CA SER A 36 -31.39 2.91 -21.00
C SER A 36 -30.44 4.10 -21.27
N ILE A 37 -30.90 5.11 -22.04
CA ILE A 37 -30.13 6.33 -22.27
C ILE A 37 -30.00 7.16 -20.98
N ILE A 38 -31.10 7.31 -20.24
CA ILE A 38 -31.09 8.04 -18.95
C ILE A 38 -30.18 7.34 -17.96
N LEU A 39 -30.26 6.01 -17.86
CA LEU A 39 -29.32 5.22 -17.01
C LEU A 39 -27.89 5.35 -17.48
N GLY A 40 -27.64 5.38 -18.79
CA GLY A 40 -26.32 5.61 -19.35
C GLY A 40 -25.76 6.98 -18.96
N ALA A 41 -26.60 8.03 -18.94
CA ALA A 41 -26.22 9.36 -18.50
C ALA A 41 -25.88 9.38 -16.99
N ILE A 42 -26.75 8.79 -16.16
CA ILE A 42 -26.49 8.65 -14.72
C ILE A 42 -25.21 7.83 -14.48
N GLY A 43 -24.99 6.75 -15.23
CA GLY A 43 -23.77 5.94 -15.15
C GLY A 43 -22.48 6.74 -15.42
N LEU A 44 -22.54 7.77 -16.29
CA LEU A 44 -21.40 8.65 -16.51
C LEU A 44 -21.12 9.56 -15.30
N LEU A 45 -22.13 9.99 -14.57
CA LEU A 45 -21.96 10.70 -13.28
C LEU A 45 -21.39 9.80 -12.19
N LEU A 46 -21.67 8.48 -12.27
CA LEU A 46 -21.10 7.48 -11.37
C LEU A 46 -19.66 7.05 -11.76
N GLY A 47 -19.02 7.79 -12.67
CA GLY A 47 -17.63 7.53 -13.03
C GLY A 47 -17.44 6.45 -14.10
N ASN A 48 -18.49 6.01 -14.82
CA ASN A 48 -18.34 5.06 -15.91
C ASN A 48 -17.52 5.65 -17.06
N ARG A 49 -16.87 4.76 -17.82
CA ARG A 49 -16.06 5.16 -18.97
C ARG A 49 -16.92 5.82 -20.04
N ALA A 50 -16.50 7.00 -20.49
CA ALA A 50 -17.17 7.76 -21.53
C ALA A 50 -16.72 7.31 -22.92
N ASP A 51 -17.68 7.28 -23.88
CA ASP A 51 -17.40 7.11 -25.31
C ASP A 51 -17.88 8.37 -26.04
N SER A 52 -17.06 8.92 -26.93
CA SER A 52 -17.43 10.07 -27.76
C SER A 52 -18.65 9.79 -28.67
N LYS A 53 -18.95 8.53 -28.95
CA LYS A 53 -20.16 8.10 -29.67
C LYS A 53 -21.45 8.38 -28.90
N GLN A 54 -21.36 8.62 -27.58
CA GLN A 54 -22.50 8.99 -26.74
C GLN A 54 -22.92 10.46 -26.89
N ILE A 55 -22.08 11.29 -27.52
CA ILE A 55 -22.44 12.66 -27.86
C ILE A 55 -23.44 12.64 -29.04
N LYS A 56 -24.49 13.44 -28.95
CA LYS A 56 -25.47 13.56 -30.04
C LYS A 56 -24.77 13.93 -31.34
N ARG A 57 -25.16 13.27 -32.42
CA ARG A 57 -24.56 13.47 -33.75
C ARG A 57 -24.69 14.93 -34.20
N GLY A 58 -23.57 15.55 -34.57
CA GLY A 58 -23.48 16.95 -34.97
C GLY A 58 -23.11 17.91 -33.85
N GLU A 59 -23.14 17.46 -32.59
CA GLU A 59 -22.84 18.28 -31.43
C GLU A 59 -21.38 18.17 -31.03
N LYS A 60 -20.82 19.28 -30.49
CA LYS A 60 -19.40 19.37 -30.08
C LYS A 60 -19.17 18.97 -28.62
N LYS A 61 -20.24 19.08 -27.80
CA LYS A 61 -20.16 18.89 -26.35
C LYS A 61 -21.44 18.26 -25.83
N CYS A 62 -21.28 17.31 -24.90
CA CYS A 62 -22.35 16.79 -24.07
C CYS A 62 -22.13 17.21 -22.63
N THR A 63 -23.17 17.55 -21.90
CA THR A 63 -23.14 17.87 -20.47
C THR A 63 -24.22 17.08 -19.76
N ILE A 64 -23.85 16.46 -18.65
CA ILE A 64 -24.75 15.77 -17.74
C ILE A 64 -24.48 16.32 -16.35
N GLU A 65 -25.54 16.72 -15.66
CA GLU A 65 -25.48 17.33 -14.33
C GLU A 65 -26.59 16.76 -13.46
N ALA A 66 -26.27 16.47 -12.21
CA ALA A 66 -27.23 15.99 -11.23
C ALA A 66 -27.05 16.73 -9.90
N HIS A 67 -28.16 17.11 -9.29
CA HIS A 67 -28.23 17.79 -8.01
C HIS A 67 -28.73 16.82 -6.94
N PHE A 68 -28.05 16.79 -5.82
CA PHE A 68 -28.34 15.89 -4.70
C PHE A 68 -28.57 16.65 -3.41
N ASP A 69 -29.66 16.31 -2.74
CA ASP A 69 -29.87 16.68 -1.35
C ASP A 69 -29.23 15.63 -0.43
N LEU A 70 -28.19 16.02 0.27
CA LEU A 70 -27.40 15.20 1.20
C LEU A 70 -27.56 15.63 2.66
N SER A 71 -28.50 16.54 2.97
CA SER A 71 -28.70 17.11 4.31
C SER A 71 -28.94 16.06 5.41
N HIS A 72 -29.42 14.87 5.04
CA HIS A 72 -29.71 13.77 5.96
C HIS A 72 -28.62 12.67 5.99
N TYR A 73 -27.46 12.91 5.36
CA TYR A 73 -26.39 11.94 5.16
C TYR A 73 -25.05 12.49 5.63
N ASN A 74 -24.17 11.62 6.06
CA ASN A 74 -22.86 12.03 6.59
C ASN A 74 -21.78 11.93 5.50
N PHE A 75 -21.67 12.95 4.65
CA PHE A 75 -20.65 13.05 3.59
C PHE A 75 -19.55 14.07 3.88
N GLU A 76 -19.63 14.83 4.97
CA GLU A 76 -18.69 15.91 5.28
C GLU A 76 -17.22 15.47 5.24
N SER A 77 -16.93 14.27 5.76
CA SER A 77 -15.56 13.71 5.77
C SER A 77 -15.00 13.48 4.37
N PHE A 78 -15.85 13.11 3.40
CA PHE A 78 -15.43 12.94 2.01
C PHE A 78 -15.01 14.28 1.41
N PHE A 79 -15.82 15.32 1.56
CA PHE A 79 -15.57 16.64 0.99
C PHE A 79 -14.33 17.31 1.61
N ILE A 80 -14.16 17.21 2.94
CA ILE A 80 -12.96 17.70 3.64
C ILE A 80 -11.70 17.00 3.14
N SER A 81 -11.73 15.65 2.99
CA SER A 81 -10.55 14.89 2.59
C SER A 81 -10.12 15.13 1.13
N HIS A 82 -11.01 15.66 0.28
CA HIS A 82 -10.75 15.93 -1.13
C HIS A 82 -10.65 17.45 -1.44
N ASP A 83 -10.68 18.30 -0.40
CA ASP A 83 -10.62 19.77 -0.54
C ASP A 83 -11.70 20.32 -1.49
N ILE A 84 -12.93 19.85 -1.30
CA ILE A 84 -14.12 20.26 -2.07
C ILE A 84 -15.12 20.94 -1.13
N ASP A 85 -15.67 22.07 -1.54
CA ASP A 85 -16.72 22.74 -0.81
C ASP A 85 -17.97 21.85 -0.71
N PHE A 86 -18.53 21.71 0.50
CA PHE A 86 -19.69 20.87 0.75
C PHE A 86 -20.95 21.71 0.91
N ASP A 87 -21.89 21.54 -0.01
CA ASP A 87 -23.25 22.03 0.11
C ASP A 87 -24.20 20.84 0.32
N PRO A 88 -24.68 20.60 1.54
CA PRO A 88 -25.52 19.44 1.84
C PRO A 88 -26.93 19.54 1.21
N GLU A 89 -27.45 20.74 0.91
CA GLU A 89 -28.78 20.91 0.34
C GLU A 89 -28.78 20.79 -1.18
N ASP A 90 -27.64 21.15 -1.82
CA ASP A 90 -27.49 21.13 -3.29
C ASP A 90 -26.09 20.71 -3.73
N THR A 91 -25.73 19.47 -3.49
CA THR A 91 -24.48 18.89 -4.00
C THR A 91 -24.60 18.58 -5.49
N ILE A 92 -23.78 19.22 -6.32
CA ILE A 92 -23.83 19.11 -7.79
C ILE A 92 -22.74 18.18 -8.30
N ILE A 93 -23.10 17.19 -9.11
CA ILE A 93 -22.13 16.36 -9.85
C ILE A 93 -22.35 16.62 -11.35
N ARG A 94 -21.26 17.03 -12.04
CA ARG A 94 -21.31 17.35 -13.46
C ARG A 94 -20.25 16.62 -14.27
N ARG A 95 -20.65 16.08 -15.40
CA ARG A 95 -19.78 15.45 -16.37
C ARG A 95 -19.88 16.13 -17.73
N GLU A 96 -18.74 16.45 -18.33
CA GLU A 96 -18.66 17.07 -19.64
C GLU A 96 -17.83 16.19 -20.59
N LEU A 97 -18.39 15.92 -21.77
CA LEU A 97 -17.72 15.19 -22.84
C LEU A 97 -17.60 16.08 -24.07
N THR A 98 -16.48 16.02 -24.77
CA THR A 98 -16.27 16.73 -26.03
C THR A 98 -16.06 15.75 -27.19
N ALA A 99 -16.45 16.12 -28.39
CA ALA A 99 -16.24 15.32 -29.60
C ALA A 99 -14.74 15.03 -29.87
N ALA A 100 -13.83 15.84 -29.31
CA ALA A 100 -12.38 15.61 -29.35
C ALA A 100 -11.90 14.55 -28.36
N GLY A 101 -12.81 13.82 -27.68
CA GLY A 101 -12.48 12.75 -26.73
C GLY A 101 -12.05 13.22 -25.33
N LYS A 102 -12.13 14.53 -25.02
CA LYS A 102 -11.84 15.04 -23.68
C LYS A 102 -13.06 14.84 -22.77
N SER A 103 -12.82 14.36 -21.57
CA SER A 103 -13.83 14.19 -20.52
C SER A 103 -13.39 14.95 -19.26
N ARG A 104 -14.31 15.68 -18.64
CA ARG A 104 -14.09 16.45 -17.42
C ARG A 104 -15.15 16.09 -16.39
N ALA A 105 -14.75 16.00 -15.15
CA ALA A 105 -15.61 15.71 -14.01
C ALA A 105 -15.54 16.87 -13.01
N PHE A 106 -16.68 17.21 -12.42
CA PHE A 106 -16.80 18.30 -11.45
C PHE A 106 -17.71 17.88 -10.29
N ILE A 107 -17.37 18.30 -9.09
CA ILE A 107 -18.21 18.23 -7.89
C ILE A 107 -18.25 19.64 -7.31
N ASN A 108 -19.44 20.22 -7.15
CA ASN A 108 -19.67 21.60 -6.71
C ASN A 108 -18.75 22.60 -7.44
N ASP A 109 -18.73 22.53 -8.78
CA ASP A 109 -17.87 23.31 -9.69
C ASP A 109 -16.36 23.08 -9.56
N THR A 110 -15.89 22.32 -8.57
CA THR A 110 -14.48 21.93 -8.43
C THR A 110 -14.14 20.81 -9.41
N PRO A 111 -13.13 20.97 -10.28
CA PRO A 111 -12.66 19.90 -11.14
C PRO A 111 -12.07 18.75 -10.32
N VAL A 112 -12.56 17.53 -10.54
CA VAL A 112 -12.11 16.35 -9.78
C VAL A 112 -11.59 15.25 -10.71
N SER A 113 -10.88 14.28 -10.13
CA SER A 113 -10.51 13.07 -10.85
C SER A 113 -11.75 12.19 -11.10
N LEU A 114 -11.65 11.33 -12.12
CA LEU A 114 -12.73 10.37 -12.38
C LEU A 114 -12.89 9.36 -11.23
N GLN A 115 -11.81 9.08 -10.51
CA GLN A 115 -11.83 8.20 -9.36
C GLN A 115 -12.60 8.82 -8.18
N ASP A 116 -12.40 10.10 -7.88
CA ASP A 116 -13.10 10.80 -6.80
C ASP A 116 -14.59 10.91 -7.11
N MET A 117 -14.94 11.26 -8.38
CA MET A 117 -16.32 11.25 -8.85
C MET A 117 -16.97 9.87 -8.68
N ARG A 118 -16.23 8.80 -8.98
CA ARG A 118 -16.71 7.43 -8.84
C ARG A 118 -16.94 7.06 -7.38
N THR A 119 -15.99 7.39 -6.51
CA THR A 119 -16.06 7.11 -5.08
C THR A 119 -17.27 7.78 -4.43
N LEU A 120 -17.55 9.04 -4.79
CA LEU A 120 -18.76 9.73 -4.34
C LEU A 120 -20.02 9.13 -4.98
N GLY A 121 -20.00 8.94 -6.28
CA GLY A 121 -21.16 8.44 -7.04
C GLY A 121 -21.67 7.09 -6.55
N GLU A 122 -20.79 6.15 -6.26
CA GLU A 122 -21.12 4.82 -5.70
C GLU A 122 -21.77 4.90 -4.31
N GLN A 123 -21.58 5.99 -3.57
CA GLN A 123 -22.24 6.25 -2.29
C GLN A 123 -23.57 7.01 -2.45
N LEU A 124 -23.82 7.64 -3.58
CA LEU A 124 -25.02 8.43 -3.83
C LEU A 124 -26.14 7.65 -4.53
N ILE A 125 -25.79 6.84 -5.52
CA ILE A 125 -26.74 6.10 -6.33
C ILE A 125 -26.29 4.63 -6.47
N ASP A 126 -27.20 3.72 -6.14
CA ASP A 126 -27.04 2.30 -6.44
C ASP A 126 -28.00 1.96 -7.61
N ILE A 127 -27.44 1.60 -8.76
CA ILE A 127 -28.25 1.18 -9.93
C ILE A 127 -28.27 -0.34 -9.97
N HIS A 128 -29.45 -0.91 -9.84
CA HIS A 128 -29.66 -2.35 -10.01
C HIS A 128 -30.28 -2.66 -11.37
N SER A 129 -29.51 -3.31 -12.24
CA SER A 129 -29.93 -3.76 -13.57
C SER A 129 -29.72 -5.27 -13.74
N GLN A 130 -30.28 -5.83 -14.80
CA GLN A 130 -30.13 -7.26 -15.14
C GLN A 130 -28.64 -7.70 -15.23
N HIS A 131 -27.74 -6.81 -15.60
CA HIS A 131 -26.31 -7.08 -15.65
C HIS A 131 -25.62 -7.07 -14.27
N GLN A 132 -26.22 -6.46 -13.26
CA GLN A 132 -25.68 -6.44 -11.88
C GLN A 132 -26.01 -7.69 -11.05
N ASN A 133 -26.76 -8.63 -11.59
CA ASN A 133 -26.89 -9.96 -10.99
C ASN A 133 -25.52 -10.66 -10.77
N LEU A 134 -24.49 -10.22 -11.51
CA LEU A 134 -23.10 -10.61 -11.29
C LEU A 134 -22.52 -10.18 -9.93
N LEU A 135 -23.13 -9.21 -9.23
CA LEU A 135 -22.68 -8.83 -7.88
C LEU A 135 -22.87 -9.96 -6.88
N LEU A 136 -23.92 -10.77 -7.05
CA LEU A 136 -24.12 -11.97 -6.21
C LEU A 136 -23.03 -13.03 -6.40
N GLN A 137 -22.22 -12.93 -7.46
CA GLN A 137 -21.06 -13.82 -7.68
C GLN A 137 -19.80 -13.34 -6.93
N LYS A 138 -19.78 -12.07 -6.50
CA LYS A 138 -18.62 -11.50 -5.81
C LYS A 138 -18.68 -11.86 -4.32
N ASP A 139 -17.64 -12.53 -3.85
CA ASP A 139 -17.48 -12.89 -2.44
C ASP A 139 -17.53 -11.64 -1.54
N ASP A 140 -16.91 -10.51 -1.98
CA ASP A 140 -16.89 -9.25 -1.24
C ASP A 140 -18.29 -8.64 -1.04
N PHE A 141 -19.18 -8.76 -2.03
CA PHE A 141 -20.56 -8.28 -1.91
C PHE A 141 -21.32 -9.09 -0.86
N GLN A 142 -21.21 -10.41 -0.90
CA GLN A 142 -21.91 -11.29 0.03
C GLN A 142 -21.41 -11.08 1.47
N LEU A 143 -20.11 -10.96 1.65
CA LEU A 143 -19.50 -10.63 2.93
C LEU A 143 -19.98 -9.28 3.46
N ASN A 144 -20.01 -8.26 2.62
CA ASN A 144 -20.47 -6.92 3.00
C ASN A 144 -21.94 -6.91 3.44
N VAL A 145 -22.82 -7.68 2.80
CA VAL A 145 -24.23 -7.84 3.23
C VAL A 145 -24.30 -8.41 4.65
N VAL A 146 -23.49 -9.43 4.96
CA VAL A 146 -23.45 -10.03 6.30
C VAL A 146 -22.93 -9.04 7.32
N ASP A 147 -21.86 -8.31 7.02
CA ASP A 147 -21.25 -7.30 7.92
C ASP A 147 -22.24 -6.14 8.21
N ILE A 148 -22.97 -5.67 7.20
CA ILE A 148 -24.00 -4.64 7.36
C ILE A 148 -25.09 -5.10 8.35
N ILE A 149 -25.57 -6.33 8.20
CA ILE A 149 -26.61 -6.88 9.09
C ILE A 149 -26.06 -7.21 10.48
N ALA A 150 -24.80 -7.60 10.57
CA ALA A 150 -24.11 -7.83 11.83
C ALA A 150 -23.92 -6.55 12.66
N GLN A 151 -23.93 -5.38 12.02
CA GLN A 151 -23.60 -4.08 12.64
C GLN A 151 -22.26 -4.15 13.40
N ASP A 152 -21.27 -4.76 12.76
CA ASP A 152 -20.01 -5.16 13.39
C ASP A 152 -18.86 -4.15 13.19
N ASP A 153 -19.15 -2.92 12.77
CA ASP A 153 -18.16 -1.89 12.40
C ASP A 153 -17.04 -1.74 13.43
N LYS A 154 -17.38 -1.76 14.73
CA LYS A 154 -16.37 -1.65 15.79
C LYS A 154 -15.45 -2.86 15.82
N VAL A 155 -16.01 -4.07 15.79
CA VAL A 155 -15.23 -5.33 15.86
C VAL A 155 -14.39 -5.50 14.59
N ARG A 156 -14.93 -5.10 13.43
CA ARG A 156 -14.22 -5.09 12.15
C ARG A 156 -13.04 -4.12 12.16
N ASN A 157 -13.22 -2.95 12.77
CA ASN A 157 -12.14 -1.96 12.93
C ASN A 157 -11.05 -2.46 13.87
N ASP A 158 -11.43 -3.05 15.01
CA ASP A 158 -10.49 -3.67 15.97
C ASP A 158 -9.70 -4.81 15.30
N TYR A 159 -10.39 -5.64 14.50
CA TYR A 159 -9.74 -6.68 13.71
C TYR A 159 -8.75 -6.10 12.70
N LYS A 160 -9.15 -5.08 11.93
CA LYS A 160 -8.31 -4.44 10.92
C LYS A 160 -7.01 -3.89 11.51
N ILE A 161 -7.10 -3.25 12.69
CA ILE A 161 -5.93 -2.76 13.42
C ILE A 161 -5.03 -3.94 13.81
N SER A 162 -5.60 -5.01 14.40
CA SER A 162 -4.84 -6.20 14.80
C SER A 162 -4.18 -6.89 13.60
N TYR A 163 -4.86 -6.96 12.48
CA TYR A 163 -4.33 -7.53 11.24
C TYR A 163 -3.17 -6.70 10.67
N GLN A 164 -3.28 -5.37 10.68
CA GLN A 164 -2.20 -4.48 10.25
C GLN A 164 -0.95 -4.63 11.13
N LEU A 165 -1.14 -4.73 12.46
CA LEU A 165 -0.03 -4.96 13.39
C LEU A 165 0.65 -6.30 13.14
N TYR A 166 -0.13 -7.37 12.93
CA TYR A 166 0.38 -8.70 12.57
C TYR A 166 1.19 -8.66 11.26
N LYS A 167 0.62 -8.06 10.20
CA LYS A 167 1.31 -7.96 8.90
C LYS A 167 2.58 -7.12 8.94
N THR A 168 2.59 -6.06 9.73
CA THR A 168 3.79 -5.24 9.91
C THR A 168 4.90 -6.00 10.64
N ALA A 169 4.54 -6.81 11.64
CA ALA A 169 5.51 -7.66 12.34
C ALA A 169 6.03 -8.79 11.43
N GLU A 170 5.15 -9.45 10.68
CA GLU A 170 5.51 -10.49 9.70
C GLU A 170 6.50 -9.95 8.65
N GLN A 171 6.24 -8.75 8.11
CA GLN A 171 7.12 -8.11 7.15
C GLN A 171 8.50 -7.80 7.75
N ARG A 172 8.57 -7.27 8.98
CA ARG A 172 9.83 -7.01 9.67
C ARG A 172 10.65 -8.28 9.88
N LEU A 173 9.99 -9.36 10.26
CA LEU A 173 10.66 -10.66 10.43
C LEU A 173 11.22 -11.18 9.10
N GLU A 174 10.46 -11.07 8.01
CA GLU A 174 10.91 -11.51 6.67
C GLU A 174 12.07 -10.65 6.16
N ASP A 175 12.00 -9.31 6.38
CA ASP A 175 13.07 -8.39 6.04
C ASP A 175 14.36 -8.74 6.79
N LEU A 176 14.30 -9.01 8.12
CA LEU A 176 15.46 -9.44 8.89
C LEU A 176 15.99 -10.80 8.41
N LYS A 177 15.12 -11.80 8.19
CA LYS A 177 15.52 -13.11 7.65
C LYS A 177 16.23 -12.99 6.31
N SER A 178 15.74 -12.13 5.43
CA SER A 178 16.36 -11.90 4.13
C SER A 178 17.70 -11.16 4.22
N GLN A 179 17.87 -10.25 5.19
CA GLN A 179 19.16 -9.60 5.49
C GLN A 179 20.17 -10.60 6.04
N LEU A 180 19.76 -11.43 7.00
CA LEU A 180 20.62 -12.47 7.59
C LEU A 180 21.07 -13.50 6.56
N ALA A 181 20.17 -13.96 5.70
CA ALA A 181 20.52 -14.90 4.64
C ALA A 181 21.60 -14.36 3.70
N ARG A 182 21.55 -13.05 3.37
CA ARG A 182 22.60 -12.39 2.57
C ARG A 182 23.91 -12.23 3.34
N SER A 183 23.84 -12.01 4.65
CA SER A 183 25.01 -11.87 5.50
C SER A 183 25.71 -13.20 5.75
N GLN A 184 24.97 -14.30 5.89
CA GLN A 184 25.50 -15.64 6.08
C GLN A 184 26.35 -16.14 4.91
N GLU A 185 26.01 -15.77 3.67
CA GLU A 185 26.86 -16.11 2.50
C GLU A 185 28.28 -15.54 2.61
N ASN A 186 28.48 -14.44 3.32
CA ASN A 186 29.77 -13.78 3.50
C ASN A 186 30.39 -14.01 4.90
N GLU A 187 29.63 -14.55 5.86
CA GLU A 187 30.07 -14.67 7.26
C GLU A 187 31.29 -15.53 7.40
N GLU A 188 31.34 -16.71 6.81
CA GLU A 188 32.51 -17.60 6.86
C GLU A 188 33.75 -16.91 6.30
N PHE A 189 33.61 -16.16 5.23
CA PHE A 189 34.71 -15.41 4.63
C PHE A 189 35.16 -14.25 5.54
N MET A 190 34.22 -13.52 6.14
CA MET A 190 34.54 -12.45 7.09
C MET A 190 35.22 -12.99 8.37
N ARG A 191 34.73 -14.11 8.90
CA ARG A 191 35.38 -14.78 10.07
C ARG A 191 36.80 -15.24 9.75
N PHE A 192 37.01 -15.78 8.54
CA PHE A 192 38.34 -16.16 8.08
C PHE A 192 39.28 -14.94 7.98
N GLN A 193 38.82 -13.86 7.33
CA GLN A 193 39.59 -12.63 7.20
C GLN A 193 39.90 -11.98 8.56
N PHE A 194 38.92 -11.94 9.45
CA PHE A 194 39.10 -11.42 10.79
C PHE A 194 40.13 -12.24 11.57
N GLY A 195 40.06 -13.57 11.49
CA GLY A 195 41.01 -14.46 12.16
C GLY A 195 42.47 -14.28 11.68
N GLU A 196 42.70 -14.02 10.40
CA GLU A 196 44.01 -13.72 9.84
C GLU A 196 44.58 -12.38 10.38
N LEU A 197 43.74 -11.33 10.41
CA LEU A 197 44.15 -10.00 10.88
C LEU A 197 44.34 -9.96 12.39
N ASP A 198 43.48 -10.63 13.14
CA ASP A 198 43.60 -10.70 14.62
C ASP A 198 44.81 -11.50 15.05
N GLY A 199 45.13 -12.62 14.35
CA GLY A 199 46.31 -13.44 14.58
C GLY A 199 47.64 -12.74 14.27
N ALA A 200 47.66 -11.68 13.47
CA ALA A 200 48.85 -10.93 13.10
C ALA A 200 49.33 -9.95 14.20
N ASN A 201 48.58 -9.78 15.29
CA ASN A 201 48.94 -8.89 16.40
C ASN A 201 49.30 -7.46 15.91
N LEU A 202 48.43 -6.88 15.08
CA LEU A 202 48.62 -5.56 14.51
C LEU A 202 48.60 -4.47 15.60
N VAL A 203 49.63 -3.64 15.63
CA VAL A 203 49.77 -2.50 16.56
C VAL A 203 50.27 -1.31 15.77
N GLU A 204 49.59 -0.18 15.84
CA GLU A 204 49.94 1.04 15.09
C GLU A 204 51.40 1.45 15.33
N GLY A 205 52.19 1.60 14.25
CA GLY A 205 53.59 1.97 14.27
C GLY A 205 54.58 0.81 14.46
N LYS A 206 54.11 -0.44 14.58
CA LYS A 206 54.95 -1.61 14.72
C LYS A 206 55.79 -1.87 13.46
N GLN A 207 55.23 -1.66 12.30
CA GLN A 207 55.91 -1.85 11.01
C GLN A 207 57.13 -0.93 10.89
N GLU A 208 56.97 0.37 11.16
CA GLU A 208 58.07 1.35 11.13
C GLU A 208 59.17 1.00 12.11
N MET A 209 58.81 0.55 13.31
CA MET A 209 59.80 0.08 14.33
C MET A 209 60.56 -1.14 13.84
N LEU A 210 59.88 -2.13 13.27
CA LEU A 210 60.52 -3.34 12.74
C LEU A 210 61.40 -3.04 11.54
N GLU A 211 61.02 -2.15 10.65
CA GLU A 211 61.84 -1.71 9.51
C GLU A 211 63.10 -1.01 9.96
N GLN A 212 63.00 -0.11 10.94
CA GLN A 212 64.16 0.58 11.51
C GLN A 212 65.11 -0.38 12.27
N GLU A 213 64.56 -1.34 13.03
CA GLU A 213 65.32 -2.38 13.71
C GLU A 213 66.03 -3.31 12.71
N SER A 214 65.31 -3.73 11.63
CA SER A 214 65.87 -4.55 10.56
C SER A 214 67.02 -3.86 9.83
N GLU A 215 66.85 -2.56 9.48
CA GLU A 215 67.90 -1.79 8.84
C GLU A 215 69.15 -1.69 9.73
N THR A 216 68.97 -1.43 11.02
CA THR A 216 70.06 -1.36 11.99
C THR A 216 70.81 -2.69 12.13
N LEU A 217 70.02 -3.79 12.25
CA LEU A 217 70.62 -5.13 12.40
C LEU A 217 71.27 -5.63 11.11
N SER A 218 70.72 -5.34 9.95
CA SER A 218 71.33 -5.76 8.67
C SER A 218 72.65 -5.07 8.37
N HIS A 219 72.86 -3.85 8.86
CA HIS A 219 74.12 -3.12 8.74
C HIS A 219 75.01 -3.20 9.94
N SER A 220 74.60 -3.98 10.97
CA SER A 220 75.33 -4.05 12.23
C SER A 220 76.80 -4.51 12.08
N GLU A 221 77.10 -5.43 11.15
CA GLU A 221 78.43 -5.88 10.84
C GLU A 221 79.29 -4.78 10.20
N GLU A 222 78.73 -4.00 9.27
CA GLU A 222 79.44 -2.87 8.64
C GLU A 222 79.64 -1.74 9.65
N ILE A 223 78.65 -1.43 10.47
CA ILE A 223 78.69 -0.43 11.52
C ILE A 223 79.78 -0.83 12.56
N LYS A 224 79.72 -2.04 13.04
CA LYS A 224 80.71 -2.58 14.03
C LYS A 224 82.14 -2.55 13.49
N SER A 225 82.30 -2.92 12.22
CA SER A 225 83.59 -2.87 11.54
C SER A 225 84.13 -1.43 11.44
N ALA A 226 83.27 -0.48 11.07
CA ALA A 226 83.65 0.93 10.97
C ALA A 226 84.05 1.54 12.32
N PHE A 227 83.29 1.24 13.39
CA PHE A 227 83.59 1.71 14.72
C PHE A 227 84.92 1.03 15.24
N TYR A 228 85.05 -0.28 15.02
CA TYR A 228 86.27 -1.02 15.42
C TYR A 228 87.52 -0.51 14.74
N GLU A 229 87.49 -0.27 13.41
CA GLU A 229 88.61 0.28 12.69
C GLU A 229 88.93 1.71 13.14
N THR A 230 87.93 2.51 13.49
CA THR A 230 88.10 3.87 14.00
C THR A 230 88.70 3.85 15.40
N ASP A 231 88.26 3.00 16.31
CA ASP A 231 88.84 2.81 17.61
C ASP A 231 90.30 2.38 17.50
N ARG A 232 90.60 1.39 16.65
CA ARG A 232 91.94 0.96 16.35
C ARG A 232 92.89 2.07 15.93
N LEU A 233 92.38 2.97 15.03
CA LEU A 233 93.21 4.11 14.60
C LEU A 233 93.46 5.14 15.71
N LEU A 234 92.54 5.34 16.60
CA LEU A 234 92.63 6.30 17.69
C LEU A 234 93.43 5.76 18.87
N SER A 235 93.16 4.49 19.30
CA SER A 235 93.52 3.94 20.59
C SER A 235 94.65 2.93 20.55
N SER A 236 95.12 2.46 19.34
CA SER A 236 96.18 1.44 19.27
C SER A 236 97.42 1.84 20.05
N ASP A 237 97.97 0.85 20.83
CA ASP A 237 99.23 1.01 21.54
C ASP A 237 100.38 1.31 20.57
N ASP A 238 101.24 2.23 20.92
CA ASP A 238 102.45 2.64 20.20
C ASP A 238 102.27 3.30 18.79
N VAL A 239 101.06 3.18 18.16
CA VAL A 239 100.80 3.71 16.79
C VAL A 239 99.52 4.51 16.68
N GLY A 240 98.62 4.50 17.65
CA GLY A 240 97.39 5.22 17.67
C GLY A 240 97.59 6.75 17.72
N ILE A 241 96.60 7.48 17.16
CA ILE A 241 96.63 8.96 17.06
C ILE A 241 96.79 9.58 18.47
N ILE A 242 96.11 9.05 19.48
CA ILE A 242 96.16 9.53 20.85
C ILE A 242 97.60 9.36 21.41
N TYR A 243 98.17 8.20 21.17
CA TYR A 243 99.57 7.95 21.60
C TYR A 243 100.54 8.88 20.90
N GLN A 244 100.41 9.07 19.59
CA GLN A 244 101.32 9.97 18.83
C GLN A 244 101.16 11.44 19.23
N LEU A 245 99.96 11.89 19.56
CA LEU A 245 99.74 13.23 20.10
C LEU A 245 100.34 13.41 21.47
N GLY A 246 100.23 12.36 22.33
CA GLY A 246 100.93 12.31 23.64
C GLY A 246 102.42 12.49 23.50
N GLN A 247 103.07 11.74 22.60
CA GLN A 247 104.49 11.90 22.30
C GLN A 247 104.80 13.32 21.76
N SER A 248 103.97 13.85 20.90
CA SER A 248 104.11 15.21 20.35
C SER A 248 104.10 16.28 21.45
N ILE A 249 103.19 16.09 22.45
CA ILE A 249 103.10 16.94 23.64
C ILE A 249 104.44 16.85 24.45
N ASP A 250 104.91 15.66 24.65
CA ASP A 250 106.15 15.45 25.40
C ASP A 250 107.38 16.10 24.70
N TYR A 251 107.55 15.90 23.39
CA TYR A 251 108.60 16.54 22.62
C TYR A 251 108.56 18.06 22.67
N LEU A 252 107.40 18.67 22.48
CA LEU A 252 107.27 20.11 22.49
C LEU A 252 107.34 20.69 23.91
N SER A 253 106.89 19.97 24.94
CA SER A 253 106.97 20.38 26.34
C SER A 253 108.44 20.52 26.79
N ASN A 254 109.30 19.61 26.33
CA ASN A 254 110.71 19.64 26.65
C ASN A 254 111.42 20.91 26.13
N VAL A 255 110.94 21.52 25.09
CA VAL A 255 111.50 22.73 24.51
C VAL A 255 110.70 24.03 24.84
N SER A 256 109.60 23.89 25.53
CA SER A 256 108.67 25.02 25.85
C SER A 256 109.31 26.05 26.78
N ASN A 257 110.20 25.64 27.63
CA ASN A 257 110.94 26.51 28.55
C ASN A 257 112.04 27.39 27.84
N VAL A 258 112.45 26.97 26.64
CA VAL A 258 113.43 27.65 25.86
C VAL A 258 112.80 28.48 24.71
N TYR A 259 111.62 28.04 24.21
CA TYR A 259 110.86 28.66 23.13
C TYR A 259 109.41 28.88 23.49
N PRO A 260 109.03 30.03 24.06
CA PRO A 260 107.69 30.26 24.61
C PRO A 260 106.51 30.07 23.62
N LYS A 261 106.73 30.20 22.30
CA LYS A 261 105.73 29.89 21.29
C LYS A 261 105.32 28.39 21.26
N ALA A 262 106.21 27.48 21.74
CA ALA A 262 105.90 26.06 21.83
C ALA A 262 104.86 25.78 22.89
N GLN A 263 104.74 26.57 23.94
CA GLN A 263 103.75 26.42 24.99
C GLN A 263 102.32 26.55 24.52
N GLU A 264 102.07 27.53 23.63
CA GLU A 264 100.74 27.70 23.01
C GLU A 264 100.36 26.51 22.14
N ILE A 265 101.30 25.95 21.38
CA ILE A 265 101.07 24.79 20.54
C ILE A 265 100.87 23.54 21.42
N VAL A 266 101.59 23.36 22.46
CA VAL A 266 101.39 22.28 23.44
C VAL A 266 99.98 22.32 24.01
N GLN A 267 99.55 23.51 24.41
CA GLN A 267 98.19 23.67 24.97
C GLN A 267 97.09 23.31 23.96
N ARG A 268 97.24 23.71 22.72
CA ARG A 268 96.30 23.34 21.67
C ARG A 268 96.28 21.85 21.34
N ILE A 269 97.48 21.19 21.28
CA ILE A 269 97.57 19.75 21.04
C ILE A 269 97.06 18.96 22.27
N SER A 270 97.28 19.46 23.47
CA SER A 270 96.76 18.85 24.70
C SER A 270 95.19 18.91 24.73
N CYS A 271 94.63 20.00 24.34
CA CYS A 271 93.15 20.08 24.20
C CYS A 271 92.64 19.06 23.16
N ALA A 272 93.24 18.99 21.98
CA ALA A 272 92.88 18.00 20.95
C ALA A 272 93.12 16.54 21.41
N HIS A 273 94.17 16.27 22.19
CA HIS A 273 94.48 14.95 22.76
C HIS A 273 93.39 14.52 23.77
N ILE A 274 92.90 15.43 24.64
CA ILE A 274 91.84 15.15 25.59
C ILE A 274 90.54 14.85 24.85
N GLU A 275 90.14 15.72 23.87
CA GLU A 275 88.92 15.57 23.07
C GLU A 275 88.89 14.24 22.29
N LEU A 276 90.02 13.89 21.64
CA LEU A 276 90.13 12.62 20.91
C LEU A 276 90.12 11.39 21.87
N LYS A 277 90.57 11.56 23.11
CA LYS A 277 90.50 10.48 24.13
C LYS A 277 89.05 10.26 24.57
N ASP A 278 88.27 11.34 24.71
CA ASP A 278 86.84 11.21 25.05
C ASP A 278 86.03 10.59 23.87
N ILE A 279 86.33 11.03 22.66
CA ILE A 279 85.70 10.43 21.44
C ILE A 279 86.03 8.96 21.30
N ALA A 280 87.29 8.58 21.60
CA ALA A 280 87.73 7.17 21.57
C ALA A 280 86.98 6.30 22.62
N ALA A 281 86.73 6.88 23.80
CA ALA A 281 85.97 6.18 24.85
C ALA A 281 84.47 5.97 24.40
N ASP A 282 83.91 6.97 23.79
CA ASP A 282 82.53 6.88 23.23
C ASP A 282 82.48 5.81 22.14
N ILE A 283 83.42 5.80 21.20
CA ILE A 283 83.54 4.80 20.13
C ILE A 283 83.73 3.39 20.70
N SER A 284 84.56 3.24 21.68
CA SER A 284 84.82 1.90 22.34
C SER A 284 83.52 1.41 23.00
N ASN A 285 82.75 2.28 23.67
CA ASN A 285 81.47 1.92 24.26
C ASN A 285 80.46 1.49 23.17
N GLU A 286 80.44 2.18 22.05
CA GLU A 286 79.53 1.80 20.95
C GLU A 286 79.88 0.47 20.31
N VAL A 287 81.19 0.16 20.15
CA VAL A 287 81.69 -1.17 19.67
C VAL A 287 81.21 -2.31 20.56
N GLU A 288 81.17 -2.09 21.91
CA GLU A 288 80.65 -3.08 22.85
C GLU A 288 79.17 -3.24 22.86
N ASN A 289 78.41 -2.15 22.54
CA ASN A 289 76.92 -2.12 22.54
C ASN A 289 76.28 -2.63 21.25
N ILE A 290 77.02 -2.70 20.12
CA ILE A 290 76.52 -3.22 18.87
C ILE A 290 76.49 -4.76 18.91
N ASP A 291 75.31 -5.32 19.29
CA ASP A 291 75.08 -6.76 19.25
C ASP A 291 74.56 -7.16 17.83
N PHE A 292 75.19 -8.21 17.30
CA PHE A 292 74.74 -8.88 16.09
C PHE A 292 73.98 -10.14 16.48
N ASP A 293 72.63 -10.07 16.37
CA ASP A 293 71.75 -11.23 16.61
C ASP A 293 71.04 -11.63 15.29
N PRO A 294 71.57 -12.62 14.56
CA PRO A 294 70.93 -13.09 13.31
C PRO A 294 69.53 -13.67 13.52
N SER A 295 69.27 -14.31 14.66
CA SER A 295 67.99 -14.91 14.95
C SER A 295 66.91 -13.82 15.09
N ARG A 296 67.26 -12.68 15.70
CA ARG A 296 66.41 -11.55 15.87
C ARG A 296 66.06 -10.87 14.50
N LEU A 297 67.09 -10.80 13.61
CA LEU A 297 66.89 -10.28 12.26
C LEU A 297 65.94 -11.17 11.43
N ASP A 298 66.11 -12.50 11.54
CA ASP A 298 65.20 -13.46 10.86
C ASP A 298 63.77 -13.34 11.38
N ASP A 299 63.56 -13.20 12.69
CA ASP A 299 62.24 -12.99 13.30
C ASP A 299 61.57 -11.70 12.82
N ILE A 300 62.34 -10.62 12.73
CA ILE A 300 61.84 -9.32 12.24
C ILE A 300 61.42 -9.43 10.77
N ASN A 301 62.26 -10.03 9.94
CA ASN A 301 61.98 -10.21 8.53
C ASN A 301 60.71 -11.06 8.30
N GLN A 302 60.51 -12.12 9.09
CA GLN A 302 59.29 -12.92 9.04
C GLN A 302 58.04 -12.08 9.41
N GLN A 303 58.13 -11.22 10.42
CA GLN A 303 57.02 -10.36 10.81
C GLN A 303 56.70 -9.30 9.72
N LEU A 304 57.75 -8.71 9.12
CA LEU A 304 57.59 -7.77 8.00
C LEU A 304 57.00 -8.46 6.78
N ASP A 305 57.44 -9.65 6.41
CA ASP A 305 56.90 -10.44 5.32
C ASP A 305 55.44 -10.80 5.56
N GLN A 306 55.06 -11.11 6.79
CA GLN A 306 53.67 -11.36 7.17
C GLN A 306 52.81 -10.11 7.01
N LEU A 307 53.26 -8.94 7.46
CA LEU A 307 52.57 -7.65 7.30
C LEU A 307 52.41 -7.31 5.82
N ASN A 308 53.49 -7.38 5.04
CA ASN A 308 53.46 -7.11 3.60
C ASN A 308 52.48 -8.05 2.86
N THR A 309 52.45 -9.34 3.25
CA THR A 309 51.52 -10.30 2.67
C THR A 309 50.08 -9.93 2.97
N LEU A 310 49.75 -9.47 4.18
CA LEU A 310 48.45 -9.00 4.57
C LEU A 310 48.08 -7.71 3.83
N GLU A 311 49.00 -6.74 3.74
CA GLU A 311 48.76 -5.50 2.97
C GLU A 311 48.42 -5.78 1.51
N GLN A 312 49.18 -6.67 0.86
CA GLN A 312 48.89 -7.08 -0.52
C GLN A 312 47.52 -7.78 -0.65
N LYS A 313 47.20 -8.69 0.28
CA LYS A 313 45.97 -9.46 0.28
C LYS A 313 44.74 -8.58 0.48
N PHE A 314 44.83 -7.59 1.36
CA PHE A 314 43.75 -6.66 1.67
C PHE A 314 43.78 -5.39 0.80
N HIS A 315 44.74 -5.28 -0.14
CA HIS A 315 44.92 -4.13 -1.04
C HIS A 315 45.06 -2.78 -0.33
N VAL A 316 45.82 -2.77 0.77
CA VAL A 316 46.12 -1.59 1.57
C VAL A 316 47.65 -1.37 1.61
N SER A 317 48.06 -0.21 2.10
CA SER A 317 49.45 0.23 2.07
C SER A 317 50.03 0.48 3.47
N THR A 318 49.20 0.35 4.50
CA THR A 318 49.64 0.65 5.87
C THR A 318 49.02 -0.31 6.89
N GLU A 319 49.78 -0.61 7.97
CA GLU A 319 49.29 -1.36 9.12
C GLU A 319 48.02 -0.77 9.74
N LYS A 320 47.88 0.57 9.72
CA LYS A 320 46.71 1.27 10.23
C LYS A 320 45.45 0.90 9.46
N GLU A 321 45.53 0.84 8.14
CA GLU A 321 44.40 0.42 7.28
C GLU A 321 44.02 -1.03 7.56
N LEU A 322 44.99 -1.93 7.84
CA LEU A 322 44.71 -3.31 8.26
C LEU A 322 43.94 -3.37 9.59
N ILE A 323 44.32 -2.51 10.55
CA ILE A 323 43.60 -2.38 11.83
C ILE A 323 42.19 -1.89 11.63
N GLU A 324 41.98 -0.88 10.78
CA GLU A 324 40.63 -0.36 10.45
C GLU A 324 39.74 -1.45 9.81
N ILE A 325 40.31 -2.26 8.92
CA ILE A 325 39.59 -3.41 8.31
C ILE A 325 39.24 -4.45 9.38
N ARG A 326 40.20 -4.83 10.25
CA ARG A 326 39.96 -5.76 11.36
C ARG A 326 38.84 -5.30 12.25
N ASP A 327 38.85 -4.03 12.66
CA ASP A 327 37.87 -3.46 13.58
C ASP A 327 36.48 -3.33 12.91
N SER A 328 36.43 -3.05 11.60
CA SER A 328 35.20 -3.07 10.78
C SER A 328 34.61 -4.48 10.72
N LEU A 329 35.46 -5.51 10.43
CA LEU A 329 35.01 -6.90 10.39
C LEU A 329 34.50 -7.37 11.76
N ALA A 330 35.19 -7.00 12.84
CA ALA A 330 34.76 -7.29 14.21
C ALA A 330 33.39 -6.71 14.53
N SER A 331 33.13 -5.46 14.12
CA SER A 331 31.86 -4.81 14.30
C SER A 331 30.71 -5.48 13.49
N GLN A 332 31.00 -5.88 12.25
CA GLN A 332 30.06 -6.59 11.39
C GLN A 332 29.71 -7.97 11.95
N LEU A 333 30.68 -8.74 12.35
CA LEU A 333 30.49 -10.06 12.97
C LEU A 333 29.67 -9.97 14.27
N LYS A 334 29.97 -8.99 15.11
CA LYS A 334 29.19 -8.75 16.33
C LYS A 334 27.73 -8.39 16.04
N SER A 335 27.46 -7.68 14.95
CA SER A 335 26.07 -7.37 14.54
C SER A 335 25.33 -8.62 14.07
N ILE A 336 26.01 -9.57 13.42
CA ILE A 336 25.44 -10.85 13.00
C ILE A 336 25.12 -11.71 14.23
N ASP A 337 26.03 -11.82 15.16
CA ASP A 337 25.86 -12.62 16.39
C ASP A 337 24.69 -12.10 17.27
N ASN A 338 24.43 -10.77 17.29
CA ASN A 338 23.29 -10.17 18.01
C ASN A 338 21.94 -10.36 17.28
N SER A 339 21.95 -10.69 16.01
CA SER A 339 20.73 -10.81 15.21
C SER A 339 19.89 -12.06 15.53
N ASP A 340 20.50 -13.07 16.13
CA ASP A 340 19.77 -14.27 16.56
C ASP A 340 18.80 -13.96 17.72
N GLU A 341 19.20 -13.13 18.67
CA GLU A 341 18.33 -12.67 19.76
C GLU A 341 17.18 -11.76 19.22
N GLU A 342 17.50 -10.91 18.25
CA GLU A 342 16.49 -10.06 17.59
C GLU A 342 15.49 -10.89 16.79
N LEU A 343 15.97 -11.95 16.11
CA LEU A 343 15.15 -12.89 15.36
C LEU A 343 14.15 -13.62 16.26
N GLU A 344 14.62 -14.19 17.39
CA GLU A 344 13.75 -14.83 18.37
C GLU A 344 12.70 -13.85 18.93
N SER A 345 13.10 -12.63 19.23
CA SER A 345 12.19 -11.58 19.71
C SER A 345 11.11 -11.23 18.69
N LEU A 346 11.48 -11.09 17.41
CA LEU A 346 10.52 -10.81 16.33
C LEU A 346 9.61 -12.01 16.05
N GLU A 347 10.11 -13.24 16.10
CA GLU A 347 9.27 -14.44 15.95
C GLU A 347 8.23 -14.53 17.07
N GLN A 348 8.62 -14.20 18.30
CA GLN A 348 7.68 -14.15 19.41
C GLN A 348 6.65 -13.02 19.23
N ASP A 349 7.06 -11.82 18.79
CA ASP A 349 6.17 -10.69 18.52
C ASP A 349 5.14 -11.02 17.41
N VAL A 350 5.58 -11.65 16.32
CA VAL A 350 4.70 -12.13 15.23
C VAL A 350 3.67 -13.10 15.78
N LYS A 351 4.09 -14.08 16.59
CA LYS A 351 3.20 -15.08 17.16
C LYS A 351 2.15 -14.46 18.10
N GLU A 352 2.55 -13.52 18.94
CA GLU A 352 1.63 -12.82 19.85
C GLU A 352 0.59 -12.00 19.07
N LYS A 353 1.03 -11.27 18.03
CA LYS A 353 0.13 -10.48 17.19
C LYS A 353 -0.78 -11.36 16.33
N GLN A 354 -0.29 -12.50 15.86
CA GLN A 354 -1.11 -13.49 15.17
C GLN A 354 -2.23 -14.01 16.07
N ILE A 355 -1.91 -14.43 17.30
CA ILE A 355 -2.91 -14.89 18.28
C ILE A 355 -3.94 -13.81 18.59
N ALA A 356 -3.51 -12.55 18.77
CA ALA A 356 -4.41 -11.43 18.99
C ALA A 356 -5.35 -11.21 17.79
N CYS A 357 -4.82 -11.26 16.57
CA CYS A 357 -5.59 -11.14 15.33
C CYS A 357 -6.62 -12.30 15.21
N GLU A 358 -6.22 -13.53 15.47
CA GLU A 358 -7.12 -14.71 15.47
C GLU A 358 -8.26 -14.59 16.49
N GLN A 359 -7.99 -14.02 17.67
CA GLN A 359 -9.02 -13.76 18.67
C GLN A 359 -10.04 -12.73 18.18
N GLN A 360 -9.61 -11.66 17.53
CA GLN A 360 -10.53 -10.70 16.93
C GLN A 360 -11.29 -11.30 15.73
N ALA A 361 -10.63 -12.11 14.90
CA ALA A 361 -11.27 -12.85 13.82
C ALA A 361 -12.41 -13.75 14.34
N LYS A 362 -12.18 -14.49 15.42
CA LYS A 362 -13.22 -15.34 16.06
C LYS A 362 -14.42 -14.53 16.55
N LYS A 363 -14.20 -13.33 17.10
CA LYS A 363 -15.32 -12.44 17.50
C LYS A 363 -16.12 -11.97 16.29
N LEU A 364 -15.43 -11.60 15.21
CA LEU A 364 -16.05 -11.19 13.95
C LEU A 364 -16.87 -12.34 13.35
N THR A 365 -16.31 -13.55 13.27
CA THR A 365 -16.99 -14.76 12.82
C THR A 365 -18.26 -15.05 13.62
N ALA A 366 -18.23 -14.88 14.94
CA ALA A 366 -19.40 -15.12 15.78
C ALA A 366 -20.55 -14.11 15.49
N LEU A 367 -20.23 -12.85 15.21
CA LEU A 367 -21.23 -11.86 14.80
C LEU A 367 -21.79 -12.18 13.42
N ARG A 368 -20.93 -12.55 12.47
CA ARG A 368 -21.31 -12.96 11.12
C ARG A 368 -22.23 -14.19 11.13
N GLN A 369 -21.97 -15.17 11.99
CA GLN A 369 -22.84 -16.34 12.15
C GLN A 369 -24.23 -15.97 12.64
N LYS A 370 -24.35 -15.02 13.59
CA LYS A 370 -25.65 -14.52 14.04
C LYS A 370 -26.38 -13.77 12.92
N ALA A 371 -25.68 -12.91 12.21
CA ALA A 371 -26.23 -12.18 11.06
C ALA A 371 -26.68 -13.15 9.95
N ALA A 372 -25.89 -14.19 9.65
CA ALA A 372 -26.23 -15.22 8.69
C ALA A 372 -27.60 -15.87 8.99
N LYS A 373 -27.84 -16.22 10.26
CA LYS A 373 -29.15 -16.79 10.67
C LYS A 373 -30.30 -15.79 10.56
N ALA A 374 -30.06 -14.51 10.86
CA ALA A 374 -31.05 -13.47 10.66
C ALA A 374 -31.38 -13.28 9.16
N ILE A 375 -30.35 -13.27 8.31
CA ILE A 375 -30.50 -13.18 6.85
C ILE A 375 -31.30 -14.37 6.31
N GLU A 376 -30.98 -15.60 6.68
CA GLU A 376 -31.69 -16.82 6.25
C GLU A 376 -33.18 -16.73 6.54
N LYS A 377 -33.52 -16.33 7.78
CA LYS A 377 -34.91 -16.20 8.22
C LYS A 377 -35.65 -15.10 7.43
N GLU A 378 -35.07 -13.90 7.38
CA GLU A 378 -35.71 -12.76 6.74
C GLU A 378 -35.84 -12.97 5.22
N MET A 379 -34.86 -13.59 4.57
CA MET A 379 -34.94 -13.93 3.16
C MET A 379 -36.06 -14.92 2.86
N ALA A 380 -36.26 -15.92 3.69
CA ALA A 380 -37.39 -16.85 3.55
C ALA A 380 -38.73 -16.10 3.68
N GLU A 381 -38.87 -15.23 4.69
CA GLU A 381 -40.10 -14.45 4.92
C GLU A 381 -40.42 -13.51 3.76
N ARG A 382 -39.40 -12.92 3.09
CA ARG A 382 -39.56 -11.99 1.96
C ARG A 382 -39.77 -12.72 0.62
N LEU A 383 -39.13 -13.87 0.39
CA LEU A 383 -39.17 -14.56 -0.90
C LEU A 383 -40.44 -15.39 -1.10
N VAL A 384 -41.04 -15.95 -0.03
CA VAL A 384 -42.31 -16.68 -0.12
C VAL A 384 -43.42 -15.83 -0.74
N PRO A 385 -43.73 -14.58 -0.29
CA PRO A 385 -44.74 -13.73 -0.93
C PRO A 385 -44.38 -13.35 -2.36
N LEU A 386 -43.09 -13.34 -2.73
CA LEU A 386 -42.60 -13.05 -4.08
C LEU A 386 -42.68 -14.23 -5.05
N GLY A 387 -43.45 -15.29 -4.69
CA GLY A 387 -43.73 -16.44 -5.56
C GLY A 387 -42.66 -17.51 -5.56
N ILE A 388 -41.91 -17.63 -4.46
CA ILE A 388 -40.96 -18.73 -4.23
C ILE A 388 -41.36 -19.46 -2.92
N PRO A 389 -42.49 -20.22 -2.92
CA PRO A 389 -43.07 -20.74 -1.69
C PRO A 389 -42.22 -21.80 -0.97
N ASN A 390 -41.36 -22.48 -1.71
CA ASN A 390 -40.49 -23.56 -1.19
C ASN A 390 -39.02 -23.13 -1.16
N VAL A 391 -38.75 -21.83 -0.99
CA VAL A 391 -37.41 -21.31 -0.95
C VAL A 391 -36.60 -21.89 0.20
N ARG A 392 -35.37 -22.26 -0.11
CA ARG A 392 -34.31 -22.49 0.86
C ARG A 392 -33.18 -21.51 0.58
N PHE A 393 -32.86 -20.74 1.57
CA PHE A 393 -31.75 -19.76 1.50
C PHE A 393 -30.83 -20.04 2.70
N GLU A 394 -29.56 -20.25 2.44
CA GLU A 394 -28.54 -20.51 3.45
C GLU A 394 -27.34 -19.59 3.23
N VAL A 395 -26.77 -19.11 4.33
CA VAL A 395 -25.55 -18.31 4.33
C VAL A 395 -24.43 -19.19 4.86
N SER A 396 -23.67 -19.77 3.96
CA SER A 396 -22.51 -20.61 4.29
C SER A 396 -21.32 -19.75 4.66
N LEU A 397 -20.79 -19.96 5.88
CA LEU A 397 -19.52 -19.39 6.33
C LEU A 397 -18.48 -20.50 6.40
N SER A 398 -17.41 -20.37 5.64
CA SER A 398 -16.25 -21.26 5.67
C SER A 398 -14.99 -20.51 6.07
N ALA A 399 -14.08 -21.17 6.77
CA ALA A 399 -12.82 -20.57 7.18
C ALA A 399 -11.90 -20.33 5.98
N LYS A 400 -11.22 -19.18 5.97
CA LYS A 400 -10.12 -18.82 5.07
C LYS A 400 -8.91 -18.34 5.88
N PRO A 401 -7.70 -18.28 5.29
CA PRO A 401 -6.56 -17.62 5.93
C PRO A 401 -6.90 -16.18 6.34
N LEU A 402 -6.22 -15.68 7.38
CA LEU A 402 -6.36 -14.29 7.83
C LEU A 402 -6.11 -13.32 6.67
N SER A 403 -7.03 -12.41 6.46
CA SER A 403 -6.99 -11.40 5.39
C SER A 403 -7.52 -10.07 5.92
N ALA A 404 -7.42 -9.00 5.13
CA ALA A 404 -7.81 -7.65 5.57
C ALA A 404 -9.30 -7.54 5.99
N ASP A 405 -10.15 -8.44 5.52
CA ASP A 405 -11.60 -8.50 5.75
C ASP A 405 -12.04 -9.59 6.72
N GLY A 406 -11.10 -10.30 7.36
CA GLY A 406 -11.39 -11.35 8.32
C GLY A 406 -10.88 -12.73 7.91
N ALA A 407 -11.38 -13.76 8.60
CA ALA A 407 -11.04 -15.16 8.37
C ALA A 407 -12.21 -15.97 7.80
N ASP A 408 -13.27 -15.32 7.29
CA ASP A 408 -14.47 -15.96 6.81
C ASP A 408 -14.65 -15.75 5.30
N LYS A 409 -14.94 -16.82 4.59
CA LYS A 409 -15.51 -16.78 3.25
C LYS A 409 -17.01 -16.99 3.36
N VAL A 410 -17.79 -16.04 2.81
CA VAL A 410 -19.26 -16.08 2.80
C VAL A 410 -19.75 -16.51 1.44
N GLN A 411 -20.73 -17.40 1.42
CA GLN A 411 -21.40 -17.84 0.20
C GLN A 411 -22.91 -17.98 0.43
N PHE A 412 -23.71 -17.30 -0.40
CA PHE A 412 -25.16 -17.42 -0.41
C PHE A 412 -25.57 -18.61 -1.26
N LEU A 413 -26.22 -19.58 -0.61
CA LEU A 413 -26.75 -20.76 -1.24
C LEU A 413 -28.29 -20.64 -1.36
N PHE A 414 -28.82 -21.06 -2.49
CA PHE A 414 -30.22 -20.90 -2.82
C PHE A 414 -30.79 -22.17 -3.48
N SER A 415 -32.04 -22.43 -3.20
CA SER A 415 -32.87 -23.37 -3.96
C SER A 415 -34.32 -22.91 -3.95
N ALA A 416 -34.95 -22.86 -5.11
CA ALA A 416 -36.36 -22.50 -5.27
C ALA A 416 -37.31 -23.66 -4.87
N ASN A 417 -36.79 -24.89 -4.75
CA ASN A 417 -37.57 -26.11 -4.49
C ASN A 417 -36.93 -26.95 -3.38
N THR A 418 -37.75 -27.69 -2.66
CA THR A 418 -37.26 -28.58 -1.60
C THR A 418 -36.52 -29.82 -2.12
N SER A 419 -36.73 -30.19 -3.38
CA SER A 419 -36.17 -31.40 -4.01
C SER A 419 -34.81 -31.17 -4.68
N THR A 420 -34.37 -29.92 -4.89
CA THR A 420 -33.09 -29.60 -5.51
C THR A 420 -32.04 -29.26 -4.47
N ALA A 421 -30.76 -29.56 -4.73
CA ALA A 421 -29.66 -29.21 -3.83
C ALA A 421 -29.57 -27.68 -3.66
N LEU A 422 -28.99 -27.25 -2.53
CA LEU A 422 -28.57 -25.88 -2.34
C LEU A 422 -27.30 -25.64 -3.17
N GLU A 423 -27.33 -24.66 -4.01
CA GLU A 423 -26.17 -24.26 -4.82
C GLU A 423 -25.97 -22.74 -4.75
N PRO A 424 -24.78 -22.23 -5.15
CA PRO A 424 -24.55 -20.79 -5.17
C PRO A 424 -25.64 -20.04 -5.92
N VAL A 425 -26.23 -19.03 -5.29
CA VAL A 425 -27.39 -18.28 -5.82
C VAL A 425 -27.19 -17.80 -7.26
N ALA A 426 -25.96 -17.45 -7.62
CA ALA A 426 -25.60 -16.96 -8.94
C ALA A 426 -25.59 -18.04 -10.05
N GLN A 427 -25.62 -19.32 -9.69
CA GLN A 427 -25.55 -20.45 -10.64
C GLN A 427 -26.90 -21.09 -10.93
N VAL A 428 -27.84 -21.02 -10.00
CA VAL A 428 -29.08 -21.83 -10.01
C VAL A 428 -30.34 -21.01 -10.29
N ALA A 429 -30.35 -19.76 -9.87
CA ALA A 429 -31.55 -18.96 -9.97
C ALA A 429 -31.79 -18.48 -11.42
N SER A 430 -33.04 -18.55 -11.88
CA SER A 430 -33.44 -17.88 -13.12
C SER A 430 -33.30 -16.37 -12.97
N GLY A 431 -33.19 -15.63 -14.08
CA GLY A 431 -33.06 -14.17 -14.05
C GLY A 431 -34.11 -13.48 -13.18
N GLY A 432 -35.37 -13.92 -13.26
CA GLY A 432 -36.45 -13.40 -12.41
C GLY A 432 -36.32 -13.79 -10.93
N GLU A 433 -35.79 -14.97 -10.60
CA GLU A 433 -35.53 -15.38 -9.22
C GLU A 433 -34.39 -14.59 -8.61
N ILE A 434 -33.31 -14.41 -9.35
CA ILE A 434 -32.17 -13.57 -8.95
C ILE A 434 -32.64 -12.14 -8.66
N ALA A 435 -33.47 -11.56 -9.53
CA ALA A 435 -34.02 -10.22 -9.32
C ALA A 435 -34.82 -10.10 -8.01
N ARG A 436 -35.63 -11.10 -7.68
CA ARG A 436 -36.38 -11.14 -6.42
C ARG A 436 -35.48 -11.34 -5.19
N VAL A 437 -34.47 -12.18 -5.28
CA VAL A 437 -33.44 -12.33 -4.25
C VAL A 437 -32.71 -11.02 -4.02
N MET A 438 -32.27 -10.35 -5.08
CA MET A 438 -31.60 -9.06 -4.98
C MET A 438 -32.49 -7.97 -4.40
N LEU A 439 -33.75 -7.87 -4.83
CA LEU A 439 -34.71 -6.94 -4.24
C LEU A 439 -34.87 -7.18 -2.74
N SER A 440 -35.02 -8.44 -2.32
CA SER A 440 -35.15 -8.82 -0.92
C SER A 440 -33.90 -8.48 -0.10
N LEU A 441 -32.69 -8.77 -0.63
CA LEU A 441 -31.44 -8.41 0.01
C LEU A 441 -31.27 -6.88 0.13
N LYS A 442 -31.56 -6.15 -0.94
CA LYS A 442 -31.48 -4.68 -0.93
C LYS A 442 -32.49 -4.07 0.06
N ALA A 443 -33.69 -4.60 0.13
CA ALA A 443 -34.70 -4.17 1.11
C ALA A 443 -34.22 -4.41 2.55
N MET A 444 -33.61 -5.55 2.82
CA MET A 444 -33.07 -5.89 4.14
C MET A 444 -31.91 -4.97 4.54
N ILE A 445 -30.92 -4.74 3.65
CA ILE A 445 -29.78 -3.87 3.96
C ILE A 445 -30.14 -2.38 3.91
N SER A 446 -31.21 -1.99 3.20
CA SER A 446 -31.61 -0.58 3.09
C SER A 446 -31.87 0.06 4.45
N GLY A 447 -32.26 -0.75 5.46
CA GLY A 447 -32.40 -0.29 6.85
C GLY A 447 -31.11 0.16 7.51
N ALA A 448 -29.97 -0.43 7.13
CA ALA A 448 -28.66 -0.21 7.75
C ALA A 448 -27.72 0.67 6.90
N VAL A 449 -27.88 0.67 5.58
CA VAL A 449 -27.04 1.47 4.65
C VAL A 449 -27.73 2.80 4.35
N GLN A 450 -27.01 3.89 4.53
CA GLN A 450 -27.47 5.23 4.20
C GLN A 450 -27.21 5.54 2.70
N LEU A 451 -27.89 4.83 1.79
CA LEU A 451 -27.84 5.14 0.36
C LEU A 451 -28.96 6.12 0.00
N PRO A 452 -28.64 7.30 -0.55
CA PRO A 452 -29.64 8.31 -0.88
C PRO A 452 -30.64 7.88 -1.95
N THR A 453 -30.19 7.20 -3.01
CA THR A 453 -31.01 6.84 -4.17
C THR A 453 -30.70 5.41 -4.62
N ILE A 454 -31.75 4.62 -4.85
CA ILE A 454 -31.67 3.28 -5.43
C ILE A 454 -32.50 3.27 -6.73
N ILE A 455 -31.89 2.81 -7.82
CA ILE A 455 -32.56 2.70 -9.13
C ILE A 455 -32.67 1.22 -9.50
N PHE A 456 -33.88 0.74 -9.72
CA PHE A 456 -34.16 -0.60 -10.22
C PHE A 456 -34.50 -0.56 -11.71
N ASP A 457 -33.71 -1.22 -12.54
CA ASP A 457 -33.91 -1.29 -13.98
C ASP A 457 -34.37 -2.68 -14.40
N GLU A 458 -35.61 -2.76 -14.87
CA GLU A 458 -36.28 -3.96 -15.42
C GLU A 458 -36.12 -5.22 -14.53
N ILE A 459 -36.17 -5.05 -13.18
CA ILE A 459 -36.11 -6.19 -12.25
C ILE A 459 -37.41 -7.01 -12.23
N ASP A 460 -38.43 -6.53 -12.91
CA ASP A 460 -39.76 -7.12 -13.03
C ASP A 460 -39.89 -8.10 -14.21
N THR A 461 -38.81 -8.46 -14.86
CA THR A 461 -38.79 -9.43 -15.96
C THR A 461 -39.22 -10.82 -15.47
N GLY A 462 -40.21 -11.42 -16.15
CA GLY A 462 -40.70 -12.75 -15.85
C GLY A 462 -41.65 -12.84 -14.64
N VAL A 463 -42.15 -11.70 -14.15
CA VAL A 463 -43.17 -11.64 -13.11
C VAL A 463 -44.44 -10.98 -13.62
N SER A 464 -45.56 -11.25 -12.97
CA SER A 464 -46.85 -10.63 -13.34
C SER A 464 -47.82 -10.62 -12.15
N GLY A 465 -48.87 -9.85 -12.27
CA GLY A 465 -50.03 -9.82 -11.37
C GLY A 465 -49.63 -9.56 -9.90
N LYS A 466 -50.00 -10.46 -9.01
CA LYS A 466 -49.83 -10.30 -7.56
C LYS A 466 -48.34 -10.23 -7.12
N ILE A 467 -47.42 -10.88 -7.84
CA ILE A 467 -46.00 -10.84 -7.52
C ILE A 467 -45.45 -9.45 -7.81
N ALA A 468 -45.77 -8.87 -8.97
CA ALA A 468 -45.35 -7.50 -9.31
C ALA A 468 -45.88 -6.48 -8.29
N GLN A 469 -47.12 -6.63 -7.83
CA GLN A 469 -47.66 -5.77 -6.77
C GLN A 469 -46.88 -5.91 -5.45
N LYS A 470 -46.47 -7.12 -5.06
CA LYS A 470 -45.68 -7.35 -3.85
C LYS A 470 -44.28 -6.74 -3.98
N MET A 471 -43.65 -6.84 -5.16
CA MET A 471 -42.38 -6.18 -5.43
C MET A 471 -42.50 -4.66 -5.28
N ALA A 472 -43.56 -4.07 -5.84
CA ALA A 472 -43.81 -2.64 -5.72
C ALA A 472 -44.02 -2.16 -4.28
N LEU A 473 -44.71 -2.96 -3.46
CA LEU A 473 -44.87 -2.67 -2.02
C LEU A 473 -43.51 -2.68 -1.27
N ILE A 474 -42.62 -3.61 -1.60
CA ILE A 474 -41.27 -3.62 -1.05
C ILE A 474 -40.48 -2.37 -1.46
N MET A 475 -40.54 -1.97 -2.75
CA MET A 475 -39.90 -0.74 -3.23
C MET A 475 -40.49 0.51 -2.57
N GLN A 476 -41.80 0.55 -2.35
CA GLN A 476 -42.47 1.63 -1.64
C GLN A 476 -42.02 1.71 -0.17
N GLU A 477 -41.91 0.55 0.52
CA GLU A 477 -41.38 0.47 1.87
C GLU A 477 -39.93 0.98 1.94
N MET A 478 -39.08 0.58 0.97
CA MET A 478 -37.70 1.07 0.86
C MET A 478 -37.62 2.59 0.63
N GLY A 479 -38.57 3.16 -0.10
CA GLY A 479 -38.69 4.62 -0.36
C GLY A 479 -39.12 5.46 0.85
N ASN A 480 -39.49 4.81 1.98
CA ASN A 480 -39.84 5.52 3.20
C ASN A 480 -38.54 5.96 3.94
N HIS A 481 -38.68 6.83 4.95
CA HIS A 481 -37.59 7.25 5.83
C HIS A 481 -36.42 7.98 5.12
N ASN A 482 -36.75 9.04 4.38
CA ASN A 482 -35.77 9.86 3.66
C ASN A 482 -34.91 9.08 2.68
N ARG A 483 -35.51 8.21 1.89
CA ARG A 483 -34.87 7.49 0.80
C ARG A 483 -35.62 7.68 -0.49
N GLN A 484 -34.92 7.49 -1.57
CA GLN A 484 -35.51 7.55 -2.91
C GLN A 484 -35.28 6.23 -3.62
N VAL A 485 -36.38 5.67 -4.11
CA VAL A 485 -36.38 4.49 -4.96
C VAL A 485 -36.97 4.87 -6.31
N ILE A 486 -36.24 4.59 -7.38
CA ILE A 486 -36.70 4.82 -8.75
C ILE A 486 -36.78 3.46 -9.44
N SER A 487 -37.96 3.06 -9.92
CA SER A 487 -38.10 1.82 -10.68
C SER A 487 -38.44 2.11 -12.15
N ILE A 488 -37.61 1.58 -13.03
CA ILE A 488 -37.87 1.54 -14.46
C ILE A 488 -38.63 0.25 -14.75
N THR A 489 -39.90 0.37 -15.17
CA THR A 489 -40.81 -0.77 -15.27
C THR A 489 -41.66 -0.73 -16.53
N HIS A 490 -42.11 -1.89 -16.96
CA HIS A 490 -43.12 -2.08 -17.99
C HIS A 490 -44.42 -2.67 -17.40
N LEU A 491 -44.47 -2.91 -16.07
CA LEU A 491 -45.62 -3.51 -15.42
C LEU A 491 -46.56 -2.44 -14.79
N PRO A 492 -47.84 -2.42 -15.17
CA PRO A 492 -48.79 -1.44 -14.64
C PRO A 492 -49.01 -1.56 -13.14
N GLN A 493 -48.83 -2.78 -12.54
CA GLN A 493 -48.94 -3.02 -11.10
C GLN A 493 -47.85 -2.30 -10.31
N ILE A 494 -46.64 -2.17 -10.87
CA ILE A 494 -45.56 -1.43 -10.26
C ILE A 494 -45.74 0.08 -10.50
N ALA A 495 -46.07 0.46 -11.70
CA ALA A 495 -46.29 1.86 -12.09
C ALA A 495 -47.41 2.53 -11.27
N ALA A 496 -48.45 1.79 -10.92
CA ALA A 496 -49.57 2.32 -10.12
C ALA A 496 -49.16 2.66 -8.66
N LEU A 497 -48.18 1.98 -8.07
CA LEU A 497 -47.76 2.16 -6.67
C LEU A 497 -46.71 3.24 -6.47
N GLY A 498 -46.08 3.75 -7.54
CA GLY A 498 -45.20 4.91 -7.45
C GLY A 498 -45.89 6.15 -6.93
N SER A 499 -45.26 6.93 -6.06
CA SER A 499 -45.76 8.25 -5.65
C SER A 499 -45.65 9.27 -6.79
N SER A 500 -44.58 9.19 -7.57
CA SER A 500 -44.38 9.98 -8.79
C SER A 500 -44.20 9.05 -9.99
N HIS A 501 -44.72 9.51 -11.15
CA HIS A 501 -44.70 8.72 -12.38
C HIS A 501 -44.14 9.54 -13.53
N TYR A 502 -43.04 9.10 -14.08
CA TYR A 502 -42.37 9.70 -15.23
C TYR A 502 -42.57 8.84 -16.47
N LYS A 503 -42.79 9.49 -17.62
CA LYS A 503 -42.90 8.80 -18.91
C LYS A 503 -41.77 9.23 -19.84
N VAL A 504 -41.10 8.25 -20.42
CA VAL A 504 -40.13 8.46 -21.50
C VAL A 504 -40.84 8.30 -22.82
N GLU A 505 -40.79 9.34 -23.64
CA GLU A 505 -41.44 9.41 -24.94
C GLU A 505 -40.39 9.65 -26.03
N LYS A 506 -40.59 9.00 -27.19
CA LYS A 506 -39.83 9.28 -28.40
C LYS A 506 -40.63 10.18 -29.31
N LYS A 507 -40.02 11.20 -29.86
CA LYS A 507 -40.62 12.07 -30.90
C LYS A 507 -39.72 12.00 -32.13
N GLU A 508 -40.34 11.66 -33.25
CA GLU A 508 -39.68 11.80 -34.53
C GLU A 508 -39.75 13.26 -34.96
N THR A 509 -38.60 13.83 -35.28
CA THR A 509 -38.43 15.19 -35.78
C THR A 509 -37.79 15.14 -37.16
N SER A 510 -37.79 16.26 -37.89
CA SER A 510 -37.08 16.38 -39.19
C SER A 510 -35.56 16.11 -39.07
N GLU A 511 -34.98 16.19 -37.87
CA GLU A 511 -33.55 15.99 -37.59
C GLU A 511 -33.24 14.59 -37.02
N GLY A 512 -34.25 13.74 -36.80
CA GLY A 512 -34.13 12.38 -36.27
C GLY A 512 -35.03 12.13 -35.05
N THR A 513 -34.83 10.96 -34.44
CA THR A 513 -35.56 10.58 -33.23
C THR A 513 -35.00 11.30 -32.02
N ASN A 514 -35.86 11.96 -31.25
CA ASN A 514 -35.50 12.61 -29.99
C ASN A 514 -36.23 11.94 -28.83
N SER A 515 -35.52 11.71 -27.72
CA SER A 515 -36.07 11.14 -26.48
C SER A 515 -36.25 12.24 -25.44
N ASN A 516 -37.42 12.29 -24.81
CA ASN A 516 -37.70 13.19 -23.71
C ASN A 516 -38.36 12.44 -22.55
N MET A 517 -38.29 13.00 -21.35
CA MET A 517 -38.95 12.47 -20.15
C MET A 517 -39.74 13.58 -19.49
N ARG A 518 -40.94 13.26 -19.03
CA ARG A 518 -41.80 14.20 -18.29
C ARG A 518 -42.55 13.50 -17.17
N GLU A 519 -42.90 14.24 -16.14
CA GLU A 519 -43.76 13.77 -15.08
C GLU A 519 -45.21 13.71 -15.56
N LEU A 520 -45.91 12.63 -15.18
CA LEU A 520 -47.33 12.44 -15.47
C LEU A 520 -48.15 12.81 -14.23
N THR A 521 -49.19 13.59 -14.45
CA THR A 521 -50.11 14.03 -13.39
C THR A 521 -51.54 13.58 -13.64
N GLY A 522 -52.31 13.37 -12.58
CA GLY A 522 -53.75 13.14 -12.63
C GLY A 522 -54.21 12.12 -13.70
N GLU A 523 -55.02 12.56 -14.66
CA GLU A 523 -55.62 11.72 -15.71
C GLU A 523 -54.59 11.21 -16.74
N GLU A 524 -53.44 11.89 -16.91
CA GLU A 524 -52.38 11.39 -17.78
C GLU A 524 -51.80 10.07 -17.25
N ARG A 525 -51.65 9.97 -15.92
CA ARG A 525 -51.21 8.77 -15.25
C ARG A 525 -52.19 7.62 -15.37
N VAL A 526 -53.51 7.93 -15.25
CA VAL A 526 -54.57 6.92 -15.48
C VAL A 526 -54.50 6.41 -16.92
N THR A 527 -54.33 7.31 -17.88
CA THR A 527 -54.24 6.95 -19.30
C THR A 527 -53.02 6.11 -19.59
N GLU A 528 -51.88 6.44 -19.05
CA GLU A 528 -50.62 5.65 -19.22
C GLU A 528 -50.76 4.23 -18.65
N ILE A 529 -51.29 4.10 -17.44
CA ILE A 529 -51.53 2.79 -16.83
C ILE A 529 -52.53 1.98 -17.62
N ALA A 530 -53.59 2.61 -18.15
CA ALA A 530 -54.57 1.96 -19.02
C ALA A 530 -53.93 1.48 -20.34
N GLN A 531 -53.04 2.26 -20.94
CA GLN A 531 -52.23 1.86 -22.11
C GLN A 531 -51.33 0.66 -21.80
N MET A 532 -50.69 0.64 -20.64
CA MET A 532 -49.87 -0.49 -20.20
C MET A 532 -50.71 -1.77 -19.99
N LEU A 533 -51.97 -1.66 -19.65
CA LEU A 533 -52.89 -2.79 -19.45
C LEU A 533 -53.45 -3.35 -20.75
N SER A 534 -53.80 -2.48 -21.72
CA SER A 534 -54.57 -2.84 -22.91
C SER A 534 -53.78 -2.72 -24.23
N GLY A 535 -52.59 -2.14 -24.21
CA GLY A 535 -51.86 -1.74 -25.42
C GLY A 535 -52.35 -0.41 -25.99
N ALA A 536 -52.21 -0.21 -27.30
CA ALA A 536 -52.49 1.07 -27.96
C ALA A 536 -53.95 1.53 -27.89
N ASP A 537 -54.89 0.58 -27.88
CA ASP A 537 -56.34 0.86 -27.83
C ASP A 537 -56.84 0.90 -26.38
N VAL A 538 -57.00 2.09 -25.84
CA VAL A 538 -57.47 2.30 -24.48
C VAL A 538 -59.00 2.17 -24.43
N SER A 539 -59.51 1.08 -23.81
CA SER A 539 -60.92 0.87 -23.56
C SER A 539 -61.39 1.48 -22.24
N ASP A 540 -62.70 1.76 -22.11
CA ASP A 540 -63.27 2.21 -20.84
C ASP A 540 -63.01 1.23 -19.68
N ALA A 541 -62.99 -0.06 -19.95
CA ALA A 541 -62.67 -1.08 -19.00
C ALA A 541 -61.19 -0.99 -18.53
N ALA A 542 -60.25 -0.67 -19.43
CA ALA A 542 -58.85 -0.45 -19.09
C ALA A 542 -58.67 0.81 -18.22
N LEU A 543 -59.40 1.89 -18.53
CA LEU A 543 -59.41 3.11 -17.70
C LEU A 543 -59.93 2.84 -16.29
N GLN A 544 -61.01 2.05 -16.16
CA GLN A 544 -61.58 1.70 -14.87
C GLN A 544 -60.60 0.84 -14.06
N ASN A 545 -59.98 -0.18 -14.68
CA ASN A 545 -58.96 -1.00 -14.05
C ASN A 545 -57.74 -0.17 -13.62
N ALA A 546 -57.30 0.80 -14.42
CA ALA A 546 -56.22 1.72 -14.08
C ALA A 546 -56.53 2.55 -12.84
N ARG A 547 -57.78 3.10 -12.77
CA ARG A 547 -58.25 3.82 -11.58
C ARG A 547 -58.32 2.94 -10.34
N GLU A 548 -58.75 1.68 -10.46
CA GLU A 548 -58.77 0.73 -9.36
C GLU A 548 -57.37 0.43 -8.84
N LEU A 549 -56.37 0.22 -9.73
CA LEU A 549 -54.96 0.02 -9.35
C LEU A 549 -54.39 1.24 -8.63
N LEU A 550 -54.68 2.44 -9.09
CA LEU A 550 -54.26 3.70 -8.47
C LEU A 550 -54.96 3.95 -7.13
N ASN A 551 -56.24 3.60 -6.97
CA ASN A 551 -56.97 3.74 -5.71
C ASN A 551 -56.50 2.77 -4.64
N LEU A 552 -55.94 1.61 -4.99
CA LEU A 552 -55.28 0.71 -4.07
C LEU A 552 -53.99 1.33 -3.49
N SER A 553 -53.37 2.28 -4.19
CA SER A 553 -52.20 3.02 -3.73
C SER A 553 -52.52 4.10 -2.69
N VAL A 554 -53.74 4.64 -2.69
CA VAL A 554 -54.18 5.77 -1.82
C VAL A 554 -54.76 5.28 -0.48
N LYS A 555 -55.18 4.00 -0.38
CA LYS A 555 -55.82 3.44 0.82
C LYS A 555 -54.91 2.85 1.89
N LYS A 556 -53.61 3.04 1.77
CA LYS A 556 -52.60 2.67 2.78
C LYS A 556 -51.79 3.88 3.21
#